data_a8e6442b7133dd173bc4442292ffd57e
#
_entry.id   a8e6442b7133dd173bc4442292ffd57e
#
_cell.length_a   1.000
_cell.length_b   1.000
_cell.length_c   1.000
_cell.angle_alpha   90.00
_cell.angle_beta   90.00
_cell.angle_gamma   90.00
#
_symmetry.space_group_name_H-M   'P 1'
#
loop_
_entity.id
_entity.type
_entity.pdbx_description
1 polymer ?
#
loop_
_entity_poly.entity_id
_entity_poly.type
_entity_poly.pdbx_seq_one_letter_code
_entity_poly.pdbx_strand_id
1 'polypeptide(L)'
;MENAVAFDNKNVERILQEGWNLFERKGFRGVSLDELCLQCSLTKPTVYYYFHNKENLYVQVLRYKLRGFHQVIEQPGTLIERLERIAASILESFQVETSVLIRDRQYIKRPQALQQIKDAFHSELFGPLIALMRQGIEQGNLNGDNPEMLTLIFLGSVNNFIGKAGEMQLTNTDLARQLTSYFLNGAKR
;
A
#
# COMPACT_ATOMS: atom_id res chain seq x y z
N MET A 1 -9.93 22.68 7.64
CA MET A 1 -9.11 22.51 6.42
C MET A 1 -7.79 21.92 6.86
N GLU A 2 -7.64 20.59 6.79
CA GLU A 2 -6.38 19.93 7.13
C GLU A 2 -5.41 20.15 5.96
N ASN A 3 -4.26 20.76 6.27
CA ASN A 3 -3.18 20.94 5.31
C ASN A 3 -2.72 19.57 4.81
N ALA A 4 -3.08 19.23 3.58
CA ALA A 4 -2.38 18.18 2.85
C ALA A 4 -0.91 18.61 2.78
N VAL A 5 -0.02 17.86 3.43
CA VAL A 5 1.42 18.10 3.36
C VAL A 5 1.80 18.01 1.89
N ALA A 6 2.29 19.10 1.31
CA ALA A 6 2.74 19.11 -0.08
C ALA A 6 3.93 18.16 -0.20
N PHE A 7 3.78 17.09 -0.97
CA PHE A 7 4.83 16.08 -1.19
C PHE A 7 6.02 16.59 -2.02
N ASP A 8 5.93 17.80 -2.58
CA ASP A 8 6.96 18.41 -3.44
C ASP A 8 8.19 18.93 -2.66
N ASN A 9 8.19 18.85 -1.34
CA ASN A 9 9.33 19.25 -0.53
C ASN A 9 10.25 18.04 -0.31
N LYS A 10 11.52 18.13 -0.76
CA LYS A 10 12.53 17.06 -0.62
C LYS A 10 12.68 16.51 0.82
N ASN A 11 12.52 17.37 1.82
CA ASN A 11 12.57 16.93 3.22
C ASN A 11 11.32 16.10 3.59
N VAL A 12 10.14 16.50 3.12
CA VAL A 12 8.89 15.78 3.35
C VAL A 12 8.95 14.40 2.70
N GLU A 13 9.35 14.34 1.43
CA GLU A 13 9.49 13.07 0.70
C GLU A 13 10.47 12.12 1.41
N ARG A 14 11.66 12.64 1.82
CA ARG A 14 12.64 11.88 2.59
C ARG A 14 12.10 11.35 3.90
N ILE A 15 11.36 12.17 4.67
CA ILE A 15 10.73 11.75 5.92
C ILE A 15 9.70 10.64 5.66
N LEU A 16 8.91 10.75 4.59
CA LEU A 16 7.90 9.75 4.25
C LEU A 16 8.53 8.42 3.83
N GLN A 17 9.60 8.47 3.03
CA GLN A 17 10.31 7.28 2.57
C GLN A 17 11.03 6.56 3.73
N GLU A 18 11.81 7.29 4.53
CA GLU A 18 12.48 6.71 5.70
C GLU A 18 11.48 6.28 6.78
N GLY A 19 10.40 7.05 6.94
CA GLY A 19 9.28 6.67 7.80
C GLY A 19 8.66 5.35 7.40
N TRP A 20 8.44 5.12 6.09
CA TRP A 20 7.97 3.84 5.59
C TRP A 20 8.92 2.70 5.99
N ASN A 21 10.21 2.83 5.68
CA ASN A 21 11.23 1.83 5.98
C ASN A 21 11.28 1.47 7.48
N LEU A 22 11.09 2.46 8.34
CA LEU A 22 11.08 2.25 9.79
C LEU A 22 9.78 1.59 10.28
N PHE A 23 8.62 2.11 9.86
CA PHE A 23 7.33 1.59 10.31
C PHE A 23 7.08 0.17 9.82
N GLU A 24 7.50 -0.17 8.60
CA GLU A 24 7.39 -1.52 8.08
C GLU A 24 8.18 -2.52 8.94
N ARG A 25 9.44 -2.19 9.27
CA ARG A 25 10.31 -3.11 10.02
C ARG A 25 9.96 -3.21 11.50
N LYS A 26 9.61 -2.09 12.15
CA LYS A 26 9.47 -1.99 13.62
C LYS A 26 8.03 -1.83 14.09
N GLY A 27 7.10 -1.61 13.19
CA GLY A 27 5.72 -1.26 13.52
C GLY A 27 5.58 0.14 14.12
N PHE A 28 4.34 0.59 14.30
CA PHE A 28 4.07 1.92 14.84
C PHE A 28 4.72 2.16 16.21
N ARG A 29 4.67 1.17 17.13
CA ARG A 29 5.24 1.33 18.48
C ARG A 29 6.75 1.38 18.49
N GLY A 30 7.40 0.57 17.66
CA GLY A 30 8.84 0.39 17.65
C GLY A 30 9.64 1.55 17.07
N VAL A 31 8.99 2.45 16.32
CA VAL A 31 9.66 3.61 15.72
C VAL A 31 9.71 4.77 16.71
N SER A 32 10.89 5.36 16.90
CA SER A 32 11.06 6.65 17.60
C SER A 32 11.23 7.79 16.59
N LEU A 33 10.75 8.99 16.94
CA LEU A 33 10.99 10.18 16.12
C LEU A 33 12.47 10.60 16.12
N ASP A 34 13.22 10.26 17.17
CA ASP A 34 14.67 10.51 17.20
C ASP A 34 15.43 9.69 16.15
N GLU A 35 15.05 8.42 16.02
CA GLU A 35 15.63 7.54 15.01
C GLU A 35 15.31 8.02 13.59
N LEU A 36 14.06 8.42 13.34
CA LEU A 36 13.67 9.00 12.05
C LEU A 36 14.44 10.29 11.74
N CYS A 37 14.57 11.19 12.73
CA CYS A 37 15.34 12.42 12.58
C CYS A 37 16.80 12.15 12.22
N LEU A 38 17.40 11.15 12.86
CA LEU A 38 18.78 10.75 12.58
C LEU A 38 18.94 10.24 11.13
N GLN A 39 18.04 9.34 10.68
CA GLN A 39 18.07 8.80 9.32
C GLN A 39 17.85 9.88 8.26
N CYS A 40 16.94 10.81 8.54
CA CYS A 40 16.67 11.93 7.63
C CYS A 40 17.71 13.07 7.73
N SER A 41 18.66 13.03 8.67
CA SER A 41 19.53 14.16 8.98
C SER A 41 18.76 15.47 9.25
N LEU A 42 17.64 15.36 9.97
CA LEU A 42 16.73 16.45 10.32
C LEU A 42 16.57 16.56 11.83
N THR A 43 16.08 17.72 12.27
CA THR A 43 15.78 17.95 13.69
C THR A 43 14.34 17.58 14.03
N LYS A 44 14.06 17.24 15.30
CA LYS A 44 12.69 17.03 15.78
C LYS A 44 11.74 18.17 15.46
N PRO A 45 12.09 19.45 15.74
CA PRO A 45 11.23 20.58 15.37
C PRO A 45 10.84 20.59 13.89
N THR A 46 11.76 20.21 12.99
CA THR A 46 11.48 20.13 11.56
C THR A 46 10.43 19.06 11.26
N VAL A 47 10.55 17.85 11.82
CA VAL A 47 9.57 16.78 11.64
C VAL A 47 8.20 17.17 12.25
N TYR A 48 8.19 17.77 13.45
CA TYR A 48 6.95 18.24 14.07
C TYR A 48 6.28 19.39 13.31
N TYR A 49 7.05 20.25 12.67
CA TYR A 49 6.53 21.31 11.81
C TYR A 49 5.68 20.74 10.67
N TYR A 50 6.11 19.66 10.03
CA TYR A 50 5.37 19.04 8.94
C TYR A 50 4.23 18.12 9.40
N PHE A 51 4.44 17.34 10.44
CA PHE A 51 3.55 16.23 10.78
C PHE A 51 2.84 16.36 12.12
N HIS A 52 3.20 17.33 12.95
CA HIS A 52 2.63 17.65 14.27
C HIS A 52 2.75 16.54 15.31
N ASN A 53 2.53 15.28 14.98
CA ASN A 53 2.66 14.14 15.87
C ASN A 53 2.91 12.84 15.09
N LYS A 54 3.26 11.78 15.82
CA LYS A 54 3.61 10.48 15.26
C LYS A 54 2.44 9.79 14.52
N GLU A 55 1.20 9.95 14.99
CA GLU A 55 0.05 9.38 14.33
C GLU A 55 -0.22 10.03 12.96
N ASN A 56 -0.13 11.36 12.88
CA ASN A 56 -0.23 12.06 11.60
C ASN A 56 0.90 11.68 10.66
N LEU A 57 2.14 11.58 11.17
CA LEU A 57 3.26 11.09 10.37
C LEU A 57 2.95 9.70 9.80
N TYR A 58 2.48 8.77 10.62
CA TYR A 58 2.12 7.41 10.20
C TYR A 58 1.04 7.41 9.11
N VAL A 59 -0.02 8.22 9.28
CA VAL A 59 -1.07 8.39 8.27
C VAL A 59 -0.49 8.89 6.94
N GLN A 60 0.39 9.90 6.97
CA GLN A 60 0.98 10.46 5.75
C GLN A 60 1.96 9.49 5.08
N VAL A 61 2.72 8.73 5.86
CA VAL A 61 3.60 7.67 5.36
C VAL A 61 2.80 6.57 4.66
N LEU A 62 1.68 6.11 5.26
CA LEU A 62 0.79 5.14 4.62
C LEU A 62 0.19 5.70 3.33
N ARG A 63 -0.32 6.94 3.35
CA ARG A 63 -0.89 7.59 2.17
C ARG A 63 0.14 7.72 1.06
N TYR A 64 1.35 8.14 1.36
CA TYR A 64 2.44 8.24 0.40
C TYR A 64 2.71 6.89 -0.29
N LYS A 65 2.79 5.81 0.48
CA LYS A 65 3.02 4.46 -0.06
C LYS A 65 1.85 3.98 -0.91
N LEU A 66 0.63 4.13 -0.43
CA LEU A 66 -0.59 3.74 -1.14
C LEU A 66 -0.77 4.52 -2.46
N ARG A 67 -0.41 5.82 -2.48
CA ARG A 67 -0.43 6.63 -3.71
C ARG A 67 0.50 6.07 -4.78
N GLY A 68 1.64 5.47 -4.39
CA GLY A 68 2.50 4.75 -5.33
C GLY A 68 1.78 3.58 -6.00
N PHE A 69 0.95 2.83 -5.26
CA PHE A 69 0.14 1.75 -5.84
C PHE A 69 -0.96 2.29 -6.77
N HIS A 70 -1.62 3.39 -6.40
CA HIS A 70 -2.57 4.06 -7.27
C HIS A 70 -1.95 4.39 -8.63
N GLN A 71 -0.77 5.02 -8.62
CA GLN A 71 -0.04 5.35 -9.85
C GLN A 71 0.28 4.12 -10.71
N VAL A 72 0.61 2.98 -10.08
CA VAL A 72 0.85 1.72 -10.80
C VAL A 72 -0.42 1.16 -11.41
N ILE A 73 -1.56 1.22 -10.70
CA ILE A 73 -2.87 0.77 -11.19
C ILE A 73 -3.32 1.60 -12.39
N GLU A 74 -3.09 2.91 -12.38
CA GLU A 74 -3.51 3.84 -13.45
C GLU A 74 -2.63 3.76 -14.72
N GLN A 75 -1.48 3.08 -14.67
CA GLN A 75 -0.67 2.89 -15.89
C GLN A 75 -1.45 2.14 -16.96
N PRO A 76 -1.33 2.55 -18.25
CA PRO A 76 -2.03 1.90 -19.35
C PRO A 76 -1.59 0.45 -19.52
N GLY A 77 -2.46 -0.37 -20.08
CA GLY A 77 -2.22 -1.79 -20.36
C GLY A 77 -3.50 -2.61 -20.27
N THR A 78 -3.38 -3.87 -20.66
CA THR A 78 -4.44 -4.86 -20.50
C THR A 78 -4.76 -5.12 -19.02
N LEU A 79 -5.91 -5.70 -18.73
CA LEU A 79 -6.27 -6.12 -17.37
C LEU A 79 -5.17 -6.99 -16.75
N ILE A 80 -4.65 -7.95 -17.50
CA ILE A 80 -3.60 -8.87 -17.04
C ILE A 80 -2.35 -8.10 -16.64
N GLU A 81 -1.82 -7.26 -17.53
CA GLU A 81 -0.62 -6.47 -17.27
C GLU A 81 -0.76 -5.53 -16.07
N ARG A 82 -1.93 -4.93 -15.91
CA ARG A 82 -2.20 -4.04 -14.78
C ARG A 82 -2.26 -4.82 -13.46
N LEU A 83 -2.89 -5.99 -13.43
CA LEU A 83 -2.94 -6.86 -12.26
C LEU A 83 -1.55 -7.43 -11.91
N GLU A 84 -0.76 -7.85 -12.89
CA GLU A 84 0.61 -8.32 -12.67
C GLU A 84 1.50 -7.22 -12.09
N ARG A 85 1.44 -6.01 -12.63
CA ARG A 85 2.22 -4.87 -12.13
C ARG A 85 1.89 -4.50 -10.70
N ILE A 86 0.60 -4.42 -10.35
CA ILE A 86 0.22 -4.09 -8.97
C ILE A 86 0.57 -5.21 -8.00
N ALA A 87 0.41 -6.49 -8.38
CA ALA A 87 0.84 -7.61 -7.57
C ALA A 87 2.35 -7.58 -7.33
N ALA A 88 3.16 -7.40 -8.38
CA ALA A 88 4.62 -7.27 -8.26
C ALA A 88 5.00 -6.09 -7.36
N SER A 89 4.39 -4.92 -7.56
CA SER A 89 4.65 -3.73 -6.75
C SER A 89 4.33 -3.95 -5.26
N ILE A 90 3.25 -4.68 -4.94
CA ILE A 90 2.91 -5.03 -3.56
C ILE A 90 3.96 -6.00 -2.98
N LEU A 91 4.27 -7.08 -3.69
CA LEU A 91 5.25 -8.09 -3.25
C LEU A 91 6.66 -7.50 -3.05
N GLU A 92 7.07 -6.53 -3.88
CA GLU A 92 8.35 -5.82 -3.75
C GLU A 92 8.35 -4.80 -2.61
N SER A 93 7.20 -4.21 -2.34
CA SER A 93 7.08 -3.11 -1.38
C SER A 93 6.96 -3.54 0.06
N PHE A 94 6.51 -4.77 0.32
CA PHE A 94 6.32 -5.29 1.66
C PHE A 94 7.28 -6.46 1.91
N GLN A 95 8.04 -6.38 3.00
CA GLN A 95 8.89 -7.48 3.48
C GLN A 95 8.18 -8.37 4.50
N VAL A 96 7.14 -7.84 5.12
CA VAL A 96 6.29 -8.56 6.08
C VAL A 96 4.83 -8.42 5.66
N GLU A 97 4.03 -9.44 5.97
CA GLU A 97 2.59 -9.42 5.69
C GLU A 97 1.94 -8.13 6.19
N THR A 98 0.99 -7.59 5.42
CA THR A 98 0.23 -6.37 5.79
C THR A 98 -0.55 -6.52 7.10
N SER A 99 -0.61 -7.73 7.65
CA SER A 99 -1.09 -8.01 9.02
C SER A 99 -0.42 -7.12 10.07
N VAL A 100 0.85 -6.71 9.85
CA VAL A 100 1.56 -5.76 10.73
C VAL A 100 0.88 -4.40 10.73
N LEU A 101 0.48 -3.87 9.57
CA LEU A 101 -0.24 -2.60 9.46
C LEU A 101 -1.63 -2.68 10.10
N ILE A 102 -2.32 -3.81 9.95
CA ILE A 102 -3.62 -4.06 10.58
C ILE A 102 -3.46 -4.14 12.10
N ARG A 103 -2.41 -4.80 12.59
CA ARG A 103 -2.08 -4.90 14.01
C ARG A 103 -1.74 -3.55 14.61
N ASP A 104 -1.07 -2.68 13.88
CA ASP A 104 -0.68 -1.35 14.35
C ASP A 104 -1.89 -0.42 14.58
N ARG A 105 -3.02 -0.70 13.93
CA ARG A 105 -4.28 0.01 14.14
C ARG A 105 -4.69 0.08 15.62
N GLN A 106 -4.43 -0.95 16.42
CA GLN A 106 -4.76 -0.97 17.85
C GLN A 106 -3.99 0.08 18.66
N TYR A 107 -2.88 0.60 18.13
CA TYR A 107 -2.04 1.60 18.79
C TYR A 107 -2.35 3.03 18.36
N ILE A 108 -3.16 3.22 17.35
CA ILE A 108 -3.64 4.53 16.89
C ILE A 108 -4.83 4.92 17.76
N LYS A 109 -4.68 5.95 18.55
CA LYS A 109 -5.69 6.38 19.54
C LYS A 109 -6.67 7.40 18.98
N ARG A 110 -6.25 8.21 18.02
CA ARG A 110 -7.08 9.29 17.47
C ARG A 110 -8.06 8.73 16.44
N PRO A 111 -9.41 8.89 16.66
CA PRO A 111 -10.42 8.41 15.70
C PRO A 111 -10.23 8.99 14.30
N GLN A 112 -9.82 10.26 14.21
CA GLN A 112 -9.55 10.93 12.94
C GLN A 112 -8.40 10.26 12.16
N ALA A 113 -7.32 9.86 12.86
CA ALA A 113 -6.20 9.18 12.23
C ALA A 113 -6.62 7.80 11.69
N LEU A 114 -7.46 7.05 12.44
CA LEU A 114 -8.03 5.79 11.98
C LEU A 114 -8.93 5.97 10.75
N GLN A 115 -9.73 7.03 10.72
CA GLN A 115 -10.56 7.32 9.56
C GLN A 115 -9.70 7.68 8.34
N GLN A 116 -8.70 8.53 8.52
CA GLN A 116 -7.77 8.91 7.44
C GLN A 116 -7.00 7.72 6.87
N ILE A 117 -6.64 6.73 7.70
CA ILE A 117 -6.03 5.47 7.22
C ILE A 117 -7.00 4.69 6.34
N LYS A 118 -8.26 4.53 6.79
CA LYS A 118 -9.30 3.86 5.99
C LYS A 118 -9.54 4.57 4.65
N ASP A 119 -9.65 5.90 4.70
CA ASP A 119 -9.89 6.72 3.51
C ASP A 119 -8.72 6.59 2.52
N ALA A 120 -7.48 6.58 3.02
CA ALA A 120 -6.29 6.40 2.19
C ALA A 120 -6.26 5.02 1.51
N PHE A 121 -6.55 3.94 2.24
CA PHE A 121 -6.67 2.61 1.64
C PHE A 121 -7.77 2.56 0.59
N HIS A 122 -8.93 3.16 0.88
CA HIS A 122 -10.05 3.17 -0.05
C HIS A 122 -9.72 3.98 -1.31
N SER A 123 -9.22 5.21 -1.15
CA SER A 123 -8.96 6.10 -2.29
C SER A 123 -7.78 5.67 -3.15
N GLU A 124 -6.73 5.13 -2.55
CA GLU A 124 -5.46 4.92 -3.23
C GLU A 124 -5.22 3.45 -3.67
N LEU A 125 -5.97 2.49 -3.13
CA LEU A 125 -5.77 1.08 -3.46
C LEU A 125 -7.09 0.37 -3.80
N PHE A 126 -8.03 0.30 -2.86
CA PHE A 126 -9.26 -0.49 -3.06
C PHE A 126 -10.15 0.09 -4.15
N GLY A 127 -10.44 1.37 -4.13
CA GLY A 127 -11.30 2.04 -5.12
C GLY A 127 -10.77 1.89 -6.55
N PRO A 128 -9.50 2.23 -6.85
CA PRO A 128 -8.90 2.01 -8.17
C PRO A 128 -8.93 0.55 -8.62
N LEU A 129 -8.68 -0.42 -7.72
CA LEU A 129 -8.77 -1.84 -8.07
C LEU A 129 -10.20 -2.30 -8.30
N ILE A 130 -11.17 -1.84 -7.50
CA ILE A 130 -12.59 -2.11 -7.72
C ILE A 130 -13.02 -1.59 -9.09
N ALA A 131 -12.60 -0.37 -9.46
CA ALA A 131 -12.87 0.18 -10.79
C ALA A 131 -12.25 -0.67 -11.91
N LEU A 132 -11.03 -1.15 -11.73
CA LEU A 132 -10.36 -2.04 -12.68
C LEU A 132 -11.09 -3.39 -12.81
N MET A 133 -11.53 -4.00 -11.70
CA MET A 133 -12.31 -5.25 -11.72
C MET A 133 -13.66 -5.05 -12.40
N ARG A 134 -14.36 -3.93 -12.10
CA ARG A 134 -15.63 -3.58 -12.76
C ARG A 134 -15.45 -3.44 -14.26
N GLN A 135 -14.44 -2.72 -14.71
CA GLN A 135 -14.11 -2.62 -16.13
C GLN A 135 -13.83 -4.00 -16.76
N GLY A 136 -13.13 -4.89 -16.06
CA GLY A 136 -12.87 -6.25 -16.52
C GLY A 136 -14.15 -7.08 -16.68
N ILE A 137 -15.13 -6.92 -15.78
CA ILE A 137 -16.46 -7.56 -15.87
C ILE A 137 -17.25 -6.99 -17.05
N GLU A 138 -17.33 -5.68 -17.19
CA GLU A 138 -18.05 -4.99 -18.28
C GLU A 138 -17.52 -5.36 -19.66
N GLN A 139 -16.19 -5.58 -19.77
CA GLN A 139 -15.55 -6.01 -21.01
C GLN A 139 -15.61 -7.53 -21.26
N GLY A 140 -16.21 -8.29 -20.33
CA GLY A 140 -16.29 -9.76 -20.43
C GLY A 140 -14.96 -10.50 -20.19
N ASN A 141 -13.96 -9.80 -19.65
CA ASN A 141 -12.65 -10.38 -19.30
C ASN A 141 -12.66 -11.11 -17.95
N LEU A 142 -13.61 -10.80 -17.08
CA LEU A 142 -13.80 -11.41 -15.76
C LEU A 142 -15.18 -11.99 -15.63
N ASN A 143 -15.30 -13.13 -14.96
CA ASN A 143 -16.54 -13.68 -14.48
C ASN A 143 -16.89 -13.08 -13.11
N GLY A 144 -18.17 -12.87 -12.87
CA GLY A 144 -18.69 -12.39 -11.60
C GLY A 144 -19.44 -11.08 -11.74
N ASP A 145 -20.18 -10.75 -10.72
CA ASP A 145 -21.02 -9.56 -10.59
C ASP A 145 -20.60 -8.64 -9.44
N ASN A 146 -19.55 -9.04 -8.69
CA ASN A 146 -19.11 -8.34 -7.49
C ASN A 146 -17.62 -7.94 -7.60
N PRO A 147 -17.31 -6.73 -8.12
CA PRO A 147 -15.94 -6.25 -8.27
C PRO A 147 -15.23 -6.05 -6.93
N GLU A 148 -15.96 -5.75 -5.84
CA GLU A 148 -15.42 -5.63 -4.49
C GLU A 148 -14.87 -6.99 -4.00
N MET A 149 -15.63 -8.06 -4.21
CA MET A 149 -15.23 -9.43 -3.84
C MET A 149 -14.01 -9.88 -4.65
N LEU A 150 -13.99 -9.64 -5.95
CA LEU A 150 -12.83 -9.95 -6.80
C LEU A 150 -11.58 -9.20 -6.32
N THR A 151 -11.73 -7.92 -5.97
CA THR A 151 -10.62 -7.12 -5.41
C THR A 151 -10.09 -7.72 -4.11
N LEU A 152 -10.96 -8.12 -3.19
CA LEU A 152 -10.56 -8.72 -1.92
C LEU A 152 -9.89 -10.08 -2.09
N ILE A 153 -10.37 -10.92 -3.01
CA ILE A 153 -9.77 -12.21 -3.34
C ILE A 153 -8.38 -11.99 -3.93
N PHE A 154 -8.24 -11.08 -4.89
CA PHE A 154 -6.96 -10.75 -5.50
C PHE A 154 -5.95 -10.23 -4.49
N LEU A 155 -6.30 -9.18 -3.74
CA LEU A 155 -5.41 -8.62 -2.72
C LEU A 155 -5.10 -9.61 -1.59
N GLY A 156 -6.07 -10.42 -1.18
CA GLY A 156 -5.86 -11.48 -0.20
C GLY A 156 -4.87 -12.53 -0.68
N SER A 157 -4.97 -12.97 -1.95
CA SER A 157 -4.00 -13.90 -2.53
C SER A 157 -2.60 -13.28 -2.57
N VAL A 158 -2.44 -12.05 -3.09
CA VAL A 158 -1.13 -11.37 -3.12
C VAL A 158 -0.54 -11.21 -1.72
N ASN A 159 -1.37 -10.77 -0.74
CA ASN A 159 -0.92 -10.55 0.63
C ASN A 159 -0.38 -11.81 1.31
N ASN A 160 -1.00 -12.97 1.06
CA ASN A 160 -0.54 -14.25 1.63
C ASN A 160 0.84 -14.69 1.12
N PHE A 161 1.32 -14.11 0.03
CA PHE A 161 2.61 -14.46 -0.57
C PHE A 161 3.71 -13.41 -0.38
N ILE A 162 3.44 -12.35 0.38
CA ILE A 162 4.47 -11.35 0.74
C ILE A 162 5.62 -12.06 1.48
N GLY A 163 6.84 -11.82 1.04
CA GLY A 163 8.06 -12.40 1.60
C GLY A 163 8.32 -13.87 1.23
N LYS A 164 7.46 -14.53 0.46
CA LYS A 164 7.57 -15.98 0.17
C LYS A 164 8.21 -16.32 -1.19
N ALA A 165 8.51 -15.34 -2.02
CA ALA A 165 9.09 -15.57 -3.34
C ALA A 165 10.40 -16.39 -3.28
N GLY A 166 11.29 -16.07 -2.34
CA GLY A 166 12.55 -16.79 -2.14
C GLY A 166 12.37 -18.25 -1.72
N GLU A 167 11.40 -18.54 -0.85
CA GLU A 167 11.07 -19.92 -0.45
C GLU A 167 10.55 -20.75 -1.63
N MET A 168 9.90 -20.12 -2.58
CA MET A 168 9.37 -20.75 -3.79
C MET A 168 10.36 -20.75 -4.96
N GLN A 169 11.59 -20.24 -4.76
CA GLN A 169 12.61 -20.08 -5.78
C GLN A 169 12.15 -19.22 -6.98
N LEU A 170 11.33 -18.21 -6.72
CA LEU A 170 10.78 -17.28 -7.69
C LEU A 170 11.26 -15.86 -7.43
N THR A 171 11.23 -15.02 -8.46
CA THR A 171 11.26 -13.57 -8.29
C THR A 171 9.87 -13.06 -7.88
N ASN A 172 9.79 -11.86 -7.28
CA ASN A 172 8.49 -11.23 -7.00
C ASN A 172 7.66 -11.02 -8.27
N THR A 173 8.31 -10.72 -9.40
CA THR A 173 7.65 -10.58 -10.70
C THR A 173 7.06 -11.90 -11.20
N ASP A 174 7.81 -13.02 -11.09
CA ASP A 174 7.30 -14.32 -11.51
C ASP A 174 6.16 -14.80 -10.60
N LEU A 175 6.28 -14.56 -9.30
CA LEU A 175 5.22 -14.86 -8.34
C LEU A 175 3.96 -14.05 -8.63
N ALA A 176 4.09 -12.74 -8.91
CA ALA A 176 2.97 -11.88 -9.30
C ALA A 176 2.26 -12.39 -10.55
N ARG A 177 3.02 -12.80 -11.58
CA ARG A 177 2.49 -13.39 -12.81
C ARG A 177 1.72 -14.69 -12.53
N GLN A 178 2.26 -15.58 -11.71
CA GLN A 178 1.59 -16.83 -11.35
C GLN A 178 0.31 -16.57 -10.54
N LEU A 179 0.35 -15.71 -9.54
CA LEU A 179 -0.84 -15.35 -8.74
C LEU A 179 -1.94 -14.73 -9.60
N THR A 180 -1.57 -13.83 -10.50
CA THR A 180 -2.52 -13.22 -11.45
C THR A 180 -3.11 -14.28 -12.39
N SER A 181 -2.28 -15.21 -12.89
CA SER A 181 -2.76 -16.31 -13.73
C SER A 181 -3.75 -17.22 -13.00
N TYR A 182 -3.45 -17.62 -11.75
CA TYR A 182 -4.37 -18.43 -10.94
C TYR A 182 -5.66 -17.68 -10.61
N PHE A 183 -5.59 -16.42 -10.27
CA PHE A 183 -6.76 -15.58 -10.03
C PHE A 183 -7.64 -15.50 -11.28
N LEU A 184 -7.05 -15.22 -12.44
CA LEU A 184 -7.79 -15.07 -13.70
C LEU A 184 -8.39 -16.40 -14.19
N ASN A 185 -7.71 -17.52 -13.99
CA ASN A 185 -8.23 -18.85 -14.39
C ASN A 185 -9.44 -19.24 -13.54
N GLY A 186 -9.52 -18.82 -12.28
CA GLY A 186 -10.72 -18.98 -11.46
C GLY A 186 -11.80 -17.92 -11.70
N ALA A 187 -11.44 -16.75 -12.23
CA ALA A 187 -12.35 -15.62 -12.49
C ALA A 187 -12.74 -15.46 -13.97
N LYS A 188 -12.17 -16.26 -14.87
CA LYS A 188 -12.52 -16.25 -16.29
C LYS A 188 -13.84 -16.96 -16.57
N ARG A 189 -14.49 -16.52 -17.65
CA ARG A 189 -15.55 -17.27 -18.34
C ARG A 189 -14.99 -18.48 -19.05
#